data_ed987e36df077da3ab63b468904bdb08
#
_entry.id   ed987e36df077da3ab63b468904bdb08
#
_cell.length_a   1.000
_cell.length_b   1.000
_cell.length_c   1.000
_cell.angle_alpha   90.00
_cell.angle_beta   90.00
_cell.angle_gamma   90.00
#
_symmetry.space_group_name_H-M   'P 1'
#
loop_
_entity.id
_entity.type
_entity.pdbx_description
1 polymer ?
#
loop_
_entity_poly.entity_id
_entity_poly.type
_entity_poly.pdbx_seq_one_letter_code
_entity_poly.pdbx_strand_id
1 'polypeptide(L)'
;MSINRGKFEQISSELISRSLKPLDSCLKDSGLSKDKIDEVLLVGGMTRMPKVQDNVKDFFGKPANKGVNPDEAVAIGAAIQGAVLTGDVKDVLLLDVTPLSLGIETMGGVFTRLIHRNTTIPTKKSQVFSTAADNQTKVGIQVH
;
A
#
# COMPACT_ATOMS: atom_id res chain seq x y z
N MET A 1 12.62 -34.83 -11.29
CA MET A 1 12.48 -34.35 -9.93
C MET A 1 11.04 -33.91 -9.76
N SER A 2 10.29 -34.38 -8.77
CA SER A 2 8.91 -33.99 -8.52
C SER A 2 8.86 -33.20 -7.21
N ILE A 3 8.08 -32.12 -7.21
CA ILE A 3 7.83 -31.30 -6.02
C ILE A 3 6.34 -31.43 -5.71
N ASN A 4 6.00 -31.90 -4.50
CA ASN A 4 4.63 -31.91 -4.02
C ASN A 4 4.30 -30.58 -3.32
N ARG A 5 3.01 -30.35 -3.05
CA ARG A 5 2.51 -29.13 -2.42
C ARG A 5 3.21 -28.83 -1.09
N GLY A 6 3.36 -29.83 -0.22
CA GLY A 6 3.99 -29.64 1.09
C GLY A 6 5.46 -29.18 0.98
N LYS A 7 6.22 -29.74 0.03
CA LYS A 7 7.60 -29.32 -0.20
C LYS A 7 7.67 -27.91 -0.75
N PHE A 8 6.76 -27.54 -1.66
CA PHE A 8 6.66 -26.16 -2.16
C PHE A 8 6.34 -25.15 -1.06
N GLU A 9 5.36 -25.46 -0.22
CA GLU A 9 5.00 -24.62 0.93
C GLU A 9 6.15 -24.49 1.94
N GLN A 10 6.91 -25.57 2.17
CA GLN A 10 8.10 -25.53 3.02
C GLN A 10 9.17 -24.59 2.47
N ILE A 11 9.51 -24.70 1.19
CA ILE A 11 10.53 -23.87 0.55
C ILE A 11 10.13 -22.38 0.54
N SER A 12 8.86 -22.09 0.35
CA SER A 12 8.33 -20.71 0.26
C SER A 12 7.86 -20.13 1.62
N SER A 13 7.98 -20.90 2.70
CA SER A 13 7.43 -20.54 4.02
C SER A 13 7.91 -19.18 4.54
N GLU A 14 9.18 -18.85 4.35
CA GLU A 14 9.74 -17.57 4.77
C GLU A 14 9.10 -16.40 4.03
N LEU A 15 8.95 -16.49 2.70
CA LEU A 15 8.32 -15.46 1.89
C LEU A 15 6.86 -15.24 2.28
N ILE A 16 6.13 -16.34 2.51
CA ILE A 16 4.74 -16.30 2.96
C ILE A 16 4.63 -15.63 4.33
N SER A 17 5.49 -16.01 5.27
CA SER A 17 5.50 -15.40 6.61
C SER A 17 5.82 -13.90 6.58
N ARG A 18 6.72 -13.48 5.70
CA ARG A 18 7.05 -12.06 5.51
C ARG A 18 5.87 -11.23 5.02
N SER A 19 4.94 -11.82 4.26
CA SER A 19 3.75 -11.12 3.76
C SER A 19 2.76 -10.71 4.86
N LEU A 20 2.82 -11.35 6.04
CA LEU A 20 1.96 -10.99 7.17
C LEU A 20 2.38 -9.70 7.89
N LYS A 21 3.66 -9.31 7.82
CA LYS A 21 4.15 -8.08 8.46
C LYS A 21 3.46 -6.81 7.93
N PRO A 22 3.31 -6.61 6.60
CA PRO A 22 2.56 -5.48 6.07
C PRO A 22 1.09 -5.47 6.51
N LEU A 23 0.44 -6.64 6.64
CA LEU A 23 -0.94 -6.72 7.15
C LEU A 23 -1.04 -6.19 8.59
N ASP A 24 -0.14 -6.62 9.47
CA ASP A 24 -0.10 -6.15 10.85
C ASP A 24 0.17 -4.64 10.93
N SER A 25 1.10 -4.13 10.12
CA SER A 25 1.41 -2.71 10.05
C SER A 25 0.21 -1.89 9.55
N CYS A 26 -0.43 -2.34 8.48
CA CYS A 26 -1.61 -1.68 7.92
C CYS A 26 -2.77 -1.63 8.94
N LEU A 27 -3.00 -2.74 9.64
CA LEU A 27 -4.04 -2.80 10.68
C LEU A 27 -3.74 -1.84 11.84
N LYS A 28 -2.48 -1.75 12.29
CA LYS A 28 -2.06 -0.78 13.31
C LYS A 28 -2.22 0.67 12.84
N ASP A 29 -1.84 0.96 11.61
CA ASP A 29 -1.96 2.31 11.04
C ASP A 29 -3.42 2.74 10.90
N SER A 30 -4.33 1.80 10.63
CA SER A 30 -5.78 2.09 10.55
C SER A 30 -6.42 2.38 11.91
N GLY A 31 -5.78 1.99 13.01
CA GLY A 31 -6.35 2.05 14.35
C GLY A 31 -7.52 1.07 14.58
N LEU A 32 -7.75 0.15 13.64
CA LEU A 32 -8.82 -0.82 13.74
C LEU A 32 -8.31 -2.15 14.33
N SER A 33 -9.19 -2.84 15.03
CA SER A 33 -8.97 -4.24 15.42
C SER A 33 -9.42 -5.20 14.32
N LYS A 34 -8.92 -6.43 14.32
CA LYS A 34 -9.20 -7.45 13.30
C LYS A 34 -10.70 -7.77 13.14
N ASP A 35 -11.43 -7.72 14.24
CA ASP A 35 -12.88 -7.95 14.28
C ASP A 35 -13.69 -6.83 13.64
N LYS A 36 -13.11 -5.63 13.50
CA LYS A 36 -13.72 -4.48 12.82
C LYS A 36 -13.48 -4.43 11.31
N ILE A 37 -12.73 -5.39 10.79
CA ILE A 37 -12.59 -5.55 9.35
C ILE A 37 -13.80 -6.31 8.83
N ASP A 38 -14.60 -5.69 7.98
CA ASP A 38 -15.82 -6.31 7.45
C ASP A 38 -15.48 -7.43 6.45
N GLU A 39 -14.62 -7.13 5.48
CA GLU A 39 -14.24 -8.06 4.43
C GLU A 39 -12.73 -8.08 4.18
N VAL A 40 -12.24 -9.24 3.74
CA VAL A 40 -10.87 -9.46 3.30
C VAL A 40 -10.90 -9.85 1.84
N LEU A 41 -10.28 -9.04 0.99
CA LEU A 41 -10.14 -9.31 -0.44
C LEU A 41 -8.70 -9.72 -0.75
N LEU A 42 -8.55 -10.79 -1.53
CA LEU A 42 -7.26 -11.24 -2.04
C LEU A 42 -7.12 -10.86 -3.50
N VAL A 43 -6.06 -10.13 -3.82
CA VAL A 43 -5.81 -9.55 -5.13
C VAL A 43 -4.44 -10.00 -5.65
N GLY A 44 -4.35 -10.28 -6.95
CA GLY A 44 -3.16 -10.76 -7.62
C GLY A 44 -3.04 -12.29 -7.63
N GLY A 45 -2.47 -12.83 -8.71
CA GLY A 45 -2.41 -14.28 -8.97
C GLY A 45 -1.75 -15.11 -7.87
N MET A 46 -0.73 -14.56 -7.18
CA MET A 46 -0.05 -15.26 -6.09
C MET A 46 -0.97 -15.54 -4.89
N THR A 47 -2.03 -14.76 -4.69
CA THR A 47 -3.01 -14.99 -3.63
C THR A 47 -3.89 -16.24 -3.86
N ARG A 48 -3.80 -16.86 -5.04
CA ARG A 48 -4.42 -18.17 -5.31
C ARG A 48 -3.71 -19.30 -4.57
N MET A 49 -2.49 -19.09 -4.08
CA MET A 49 -1.76 -20.08 -3.31
C MET A 49 -2.51 -20.42 -2.02
N PRO A 50 -2.88 -21.71 -1.80
CA PRO A 50 -3.68 -22.10 -0.63
C PRO A 50 -3.06 -21.67 0.70
N LYS A 51 -1.74 -21.83 0.85
CA LYS A 51 -1.05 -21.44 2.10
C LYS A 51 -1.13 -19.94 2.40
N VAL A 52 -1.16 -19.08 1.38
CA VAL A 52 -1.40 -17.64 1.55
C VAL A 52 -2.81 -17.40 2.06
N GLN A 53 -3.80 -18.07 1.46
CA GLN A 53 -5.20 -17.96 1.86
C GLN A 53 -5.43 -18.45 3.30
N ASP A 54 -4.80 -19.58 3.66
CA ASP A 54 -4.86 -20.14 5.02
C ASP A 54 -4.25 -19.16 6.03
N ASN A 55 -3.06 -18.63 5.76
CA ASN A 55 -2.40 -17.68 6.65
C ASN A 55 -3.21 -16.38 6.84
N VAL A 56 -3.82 -15.86 5.77
CA VAL A 56 -4.67 -14.67 5.86
C VAL A 56 -5.95 -14.97 6.66
N LYS A 57 -6.55 -16.12 6.42
CA LYS A 57 -7.71 -16.59 7.21
C LYS A 57 -7.36 -16.71 8.69
N ASP A 58 -6.23 -17.31 9.03
CA ASP A 58 -5.77 -17.46 10.43
C ASP A 58 -5.47 -16.09 11.06
N PHE A 59 -4.91 -15.16 10.28
CA PHE A 59 -4.62 -13.81 10.75
C PHE A 59 -5.88 -13.01 11.10
N PHE A 60 -6.92 -13.03 10.24
CA PHE A 60 -8.16 -12.29 10.45
C PHE A 60 -9.27 -13.09 11.17
N GLY A 61 -9.09 -14.39 11.35
CA GLY A 61 -10.12 -15.26 11.93
C GLY A 61 -11.33 -15.52 11.02
N LYS A 62 -11.26 -15.07 9.75
CA LYS A 62 -12.33 -15.23 8.76
C LYS A 62 -11.77 -15.50 7.36
N PRO A 63 -12.49 -16.23 6.50
CA PRO A 63 -12.05 -16.48 5.14
C PRO A 63 -12.10 -15.19 4.31
N ALA A 64 -11.23 -15.12 3.29
CA ALA A 64 -11.32 -14.06 2.30
C ALA A 64 -12.60 -14.20 1.45
N ASN A 65 -13.12 -13.05 1.02
CA ASN A 65 -14.24 -12.99 0.09
C ASN A 65 -13.80 -13.58 -1.27
N LYS A 66 -14.61 -14.48 -1.83
CA LYS A 66 -14.37 -15.15 -3.11
C LYS A 66 -15.16 -14.55 -4.27
N GLY A 67 -15.94 -13.51 -4.02
CA GLY A 67 -16.76 -12.84 -5.06
C GLY A 67 -15.96 -11.99 -6.04
N VAL A 68 -14.68 -11.75 -5.76
CA VAL A 68 -13.80 -10.96 -6.62
C VAL A 68 -12.74 -11.86 -7.25
N ASN A 69 -12.58 -11.78 -8.56
CA ASN A 69 -11.50 -12.47 -9.26
C ASN A 69 -10.16 -11.76 -8.95
N PRO A 70 -9.18 -12.45 -8.34
CA PRO A 70 -7.90 -11.84 -7.98
C PRO A 70 -7.10 -11.27 -9.15
N ASP A 71 -7.29 -11.82 -10.35
CA ASP A 71 -6.54 -11.40 -11.54
C ASP A 71 -7.16 -10.17 -12.21
N GLU A 72 -8.44 -9.91 -12.00
CA GLU A 72 -9.21 -8.85 -12.65
C GLU A 72 -9.52 -7.66 -11.73
N ALA A 73 -9.42 -7.85 -10.42
CA ALA A 73 -9.83 -6.86 -9.42
C ALA A 73 -9.20 -5.47 -9.64
N VAL A 74 -7.91 -5.42 -9.97
CA VAL A 74 -7.20 -4.15 -10.22
C VAL A 74 -7.72 -3.46 -11.48
N ALA A 75 -7.93 -4.21 -12.56
CA ALA A 75 -8.44 -3.66 -13.81
C ALA A 75 -9.87 -3.12 -13.65
N ILE A 76 -10.73 -3.87 -12.96
CA ILE A 76 -12.10 -3.45 -12.65
C ILE A 76 -12.09 -2.19 -11.78
N GLY A 77 -11.26 -2.16 -10.73
CA GLY A 77 -11.11 -0.99 -9.86
C GLY A 77 -10.62 0.24 -10.62
N ALA A 78 -9.65 0.08 -11.51
CA ALA A 78 -9.15 1.17 -12.36
C ALA A 78 -10.24 1.70 -13.32
N ALA A 79 -11.04 0.81 -13.89
CA ALA A 79 -12.16 1.21 -14.76
C ALA A 79 -13.23 2.00 -13.97
N ILE A 80 -13.59 1.54 -12.77
CA ILE A 80 -14.53 2.23 -11.89
C ILE A 80 -13.99 3.61 -11.52
N GLN A 81 -12.71 3.70 -11.13
CA GLN A 81 -12.09 4.98 -10.79
C GLN A 81 -12.04 5.93 -12.00
N GLY A 82 -11.78 5.41 -13.20
CA GLY A 82 -11.88 6.18 -14.44
C GLY A 82 -13.28 6.77 -14.64
N ALA A 83 -14.32 5.95 -14.43
CA ALA A 83 -15.71 6.38 -14.55
C ALA A 83 -16.12 7.42 -13.49
N VAL A 84 -15.55 7.34 -12.28
CA VAL A 84 -15.71 8.37 -11.24
C VAL A 84 -15.08 9.70 -11.69
N LEU A 85 -13.88 9.65 -12.26
CA LEU A 85 -13.17 10.85 -12.73
C LEU A 85 -13.86 11.52 -13.92
N THR A 86 -14.51 10.75 -14.80
CA THR A 86 -15.31 11.28 -15.91
C THR A 86 -16.71 11.76 -15.49
N GLY A 87 -17.14 11.41 -14.29
CA GLY A 87 -18.45 11.77 -13.74
C GLY A 87 -19.58 10.81 -14.12
N ASP A 88 -19.26 9.67 -14.75
CA ASP A 88 -20.23 8.64 -15.12
C ASP A 88 -20.73 7.84 -13.91
N VAL A 89 -19.87 7.72 -12.88
CA VAL A 89 -20.19 7.09 -11.59
C VAL A 89 -20.06 8.12 -10.48
N LYS A 90 -21.10 8.30 -9.67
CA LYS A 90 -21.15 9.32 -8.62
C LYS A 90 -21.25 8.76 -7.20
N ASP A 91 -21.58 7.49 -7.07
CA ASP A 91 -21.89 6.86 -5.78
C ASP A 91 -20.69 6.15 -5.13
N VAL A 92 -19.52 6.24 -5.76
CA VAL A 92 -18.27 5.65 -5.27
C VAL A 92 -17.26 6.76 -4.99
N LEU A 93 -16.80 6.84 -3.75
CA LEU A 93 -15.71 7.72 -3.34
C LEU A 93 -14.51 6.88 -2.90
N LEU A 94 -13.41 7.00 -3.64
CA LEU A 94 -12.11 6.48 -3.21
C LEU A 94 -11.23 7.68 -2.84
N LEU A 95 -10.77 7.71 -1.60
CA LEU A 95 -9.71 8.60 -1.13
C LEU A 95 -8.46 7.75 -0.88
N ASP A 96 -7.42 8.05 -1.62
CA ASP A 96 -6.14 7.40 -1.46
C ASP A 96 -5.22 8.21 -0.54
N VAL A 97 -4.13 7.62 -0.09
CA VAL A 97 -3.17 8.24 0.81
C VAL A 97 -1.74 8.04 0.32
N THR A 98 -0.84 8.91 0.75
CA THR A 98 0.60 8.72 0.52
C THR A 98 1.09 7.51 1.32
N PRO A 99 1.71 6.48 0.69
CA PRO A 99 2.20 5.31 1.40
C PRO A 99 3.45 5.60 2.24
N LEU A 100 4.21 6.62 1.85
CA LEU A 100 5.43 7.08 2.51
C LEU A 100 5.35 8.58 2.78
N SER A 101 6.14 9.04 3.74
CA SER A 101 6.37 10.48 3.92
C SER A 101 7.20 11.01 2.77
N LEU A 102 6.84 12.19 2.28
CA LEU A 102 7.55 12.88 1.20
C LEU A 102 8.24 14.13 1.75
N GLY A 103 9.43 14.38 1.29
CA GLY A 103 10.22 15.52 1.72
C GLY A 103 11.36 15.79 0.77
N ILE A 104 12.20 16.71 1.16
CA ILE A 104 13.41 17.07 0.42
C ILE A 104 14.65 16.88 1.27
N GLU A 105 15.75 16.56 0.63
CA GLU A 105 17.07 16.61 1.24
C GLU A 105 17.49 18.07 1.42
N THR A 106 17.88 18.41 2.64
CA THR A 106 18.44 19.73 2.98
C THR A 106 19.92 19.62 3.31
N MET A 107 20.57 20.75 3.61
CA MET A 107 22.00 20.80 3.88
C MET A 107 22.41 19.75 4.94
N GLY A 108 23.50 19.02 4.64
CA GLY A 108 24.01 17.96 5.50
C GLY A 108 23.33 16.60 5.32
N GLY A 109 22.57 16.39 4.23
CA GLY A 109 21.88 15.13 3.97
C GLY A 109 20.65 14.88 4.87
N VAL A 110 20.11 15.94 5.45
CA VAL A 110 18.96 15.83 6.37
C VAL A 110 17.67 15.77 5.57
N PHE A 111 16.88 14.72 5.80
CA PHE A 111 15.55 14.61 5.25
C PHE A 111 14.57 15.54 5.96
N THR A 112 14.11 16.58 5.24
CA THR A 112 13.09 17.50 5.74
C THR A 112 11.73 17.10 5.21
N ARG A 113 10.90 16.53 6.09
CA ARG A 113 9.57 16.03 5.74
C ARG A 113 8.59 17.17 5.49
N LEU A 114 7.91 17.14 4.35
CA LEU A 114 6.86 18.09 3.98
C LEU A 114 5.47 17.49 4.07
N ILE A 115 5.31 16.24 3.62
CA ILE A 115 4.05 15.51 3.63
C ILE A 115 4.25 14.22 4.44
N HIS A 116 3.40 14.01 5.41
CA HIS A 116 3.44 12.80 6.23
C HIS A 116 2.82 11.61 5.49
N ARG A 117 3.35 10.40 5.74
CA ARG A 117 2.68 9.18 5.29
C ARG A 117 1.23 9.15 5.77
N ASN A 118 0.38 8.47 5.06
CA ASN A 118 -1.06 8.39 5.31
C ASN A 118 -1.79 9.75 5.18
N THR A 119 -1.19 10.73 4.50
CA THR A 119 -1.89 11.97 4.12
C THR A 119 -2.78 11.69 2.91
N THR A 120 -4.06 12.05 3.01
CA THR A 120 -5.01 11.91 1.91
C THR A 120 -4.58 12.73 0.69
N ILE A 121 -4.68 12.14 -0.50
CA ILE A 121 -4.37 12.77 -1.77
C ILE A 121 -5.67 13.08 -2.55
N PRO A 122 -5.67 14.16 -3.37
CA PRO A 122 -4.54 15.05 -3.70
C PRO A 122 -4.16 15.98 -2.54
N THR A 123 -2.86 16.25 -2.41
CA THR A 123 -2.33 17.16 -1.38
C THR A 123 -1.20 18.02 -1.95
N LYS A 124 -1.00 19.19 -1.36
CA LYS A 124 0.07 20.12 -1.72
C LYS A 124 0.69 20.72 -0.46
N LYS A 125 2.00 20.73 -0.39
CA LYS A 125 2.77 21.42 0.66
C LYS A 125 3.85 22.28 0.07
N SER A 126 4.06 23.44 0.66
CA SER A 126 5.11 24.38 0.30
C SER A 126 5.84 24.82 1.56
N GLN A 127 7.14 24.98 1.45
CA GLN A 127 7.98 25.50 2.52
C GLN A 127 9.07 26.37 1.90
N VAL A 128 9.38 27.47 2.56
CA VAL A 128 10.46 28.36 2.14
C VAL A 128 11.77 27.87 2.74
N PHE A 129 12.80 27.80 1.92
CA PHE A 129 14.16 27.47 2.32
C PHE A 129 15.09 28.60 1.87
N SER A 130 16.17 28.81 2.60
CA SER A 130 17.25 29.73 2.22
C SER A 130 18.41 28.98 1.59
N THR A 131 19.22 29.67 0.81
CA THR A 131 20.49 29.15 0.31
C THR A 131 21.51 29.02 1.44
N ALA A 132 22.42 28.06 1.32
CA ALA A 132 23.46 27.81 2.34
C ALA A 132 24.57 28.86 2.37
N ALA A 133 24.77 29.59 1.26
CA ALA A 133 25.80 30.63 1.13
C ALA A 133 25.24 31.87 0.43
N ASP A 134 25.87 33.00 0.70
CA ASP A 134 25.57 34.26 0.01
C ASP A 134 25.91 34.16 -1.48
N ASN A 135 25.06 34.78 -2.32
CA ASN A 135 25.19 34.76 -3.79
C ASN A 135 25.16 33.35 -4.44
N GLN A 136 24.60 32.35 -3.78
CA GLN A 136 24.41 31.03 -4.34
C GLN A 136 23.39 31.08 -5.48
N THR A 137 23.81 30.74 -6.71
CA THR A 137 23.00 30.87 -7.93
C THR A 137 22.26 29.57 -8.32
N LYS A 138 22.57 28.43 -7.66
CA LYS A 138 21.98 27.12 -7.96
C LYS A 138 21.68 26.34 -6.68
N VAL A 139 20.58 25.64 -6.68
CA VAL A 139 20.17 24.68 -5.63
C VAL A 139 19.76 23.39 -6.31
N GLY A 140 20.35 22.28 -5.89
CA GLY A 140 19.87 20.93 -6.23
C GLY A 140 18.73 20.56 -5.27
N ILE A 141 17.59 20.12 -5.78
CA ILE A 141 16.48 19.64 -4.97
C ILE A 141 16.33 18.15 -5.20
N GLN A 142 16.54 17.37 -4.16
CA GLN A 142 16.28 15.93 -4.15
C GLN A 142 15.02 15.66 -3.34
N VAL A 143 14.05 14.98 -3.98
CA VAL A 143 12.77 14.61 -3.37
C VAL A 143 12.83 13.12 -3.02
N HIS A 144 12.46 12.79 -1.81
CA HIS A 144 12.43 11.42 -1.28
C HIS A 144 11.04 11.08 -0.77
#